data_ac021bf4c363d6af829298642e8176fe
#
_entry.id   ac021bf4c363d6af829298642e8176fe
#
_cell.length_a   1.000
_cell.length_b   1.000
_cell.length_c   1.000
_cell.angle_alpha   90.00
_cell.angle_beta   90.00
_cell.angle_gamma   90.00
#
_symmetry.space_group_name_H-M   'P 1'
#
loop_
_entity.id
_entity.type
_entity.pdbx_description
1 polymer ?
#
loop_
_entity_poly.entity_id
_entity_poly.type
_entity_poly.pdbx_seq_one_letter_code
_entity_poly.pdbx_strand_id
1 'polypeptide(L)'
;MRLYEESGAHGANGPDAPEGRDATCSLRGAARRISASLATFRPVAETSWADGLRTELVWLSATLADEQAYGTRLTRLMDALHRLSGVPVSELPAQRGGASSLTVGSARAGALLERQLTLARTRAHTASLQALGSSRFHAVADAVAVLASEVPLDPVAAAGPVADVLLPLSAVAEGRLTAAVADLPLTRASHPYNADALIADAHQDAPWHEVRRLLRVHRYAQEALGTDVARLAAAGEALDRHRDAAEAAAASATAARTPRIAPATAYALGVLHADQRHEVEAARFAFQRIWLRTPAAAAVPS
;
A
#
# COMPACT_ATOMS: atom_id res chain seq x y z
N MET A 1 -8.93 54.31 -7.74
CA MET A 1 -9.83 53.27 -8.23
C MET A 1 -8.96 52.09 -8.69
N ARG A 2 -8.26 51.40 -7.79
CA ARG A 2 -7.40 50.19 -8.04
C ARG A 2 -7.19 49.45 -6.69
N LEU A 3 -8.25 48.90 -6.10
CA LEU A 3 -8.18 48.12 -4.85
C LEU A 3 -9.32 47.09 -4.74
N TYR A 4 -9.74 46.48 -5.86
CA TYR A 4 -10.79 45.45 -5.84
C TYR A 4 -10.56 44.29 -6.83
N GLU A 5 -9.31 43.85 -7.04
CA GLU A 5 -9.01 42.69 -7.91
C GLU A 5 -8.12 41.61 -7.26
N GLU A 6 -8.02 41.56 -5.93
CA GLU A 6 -7.24 40.51 -5.22
C GLU A 6 -8.10 39.65 -4.28
N SER A 7 -9.34 39.35 -4.62
CA SER A 7 -10.20 38.46 -3.82
C SER A 7 -10.76 37.28 -4.61
N GLY A 8 -9.97 36.71 -5.51
CA GLY A 8 -10.37 35.57 -6.35
C GLY A 8 -9.53 34.28 -6.24
N ALA A 9 -8.50 34.25 -5.40
CA ALA A 9 -7.51 33.16 -5.37
C ALA A 9 -7.56 32.26 -4.12
N HIS A 10 -8.65 32.21 -3.38
CA HIS A 10 -8.78 31.41 -2.14
C HIS A 10 -9.59 30.12 -2.29
N GLY A 11 -9.86 29.65 -3.54
CA GLY A 11 -10.65 28.46 -3.79
C GLY A 11 -9.90 27.17 -4.11
N ALA A 12 -8.55 27.18 -4.23
CA ALA A 12 -7.78 26.04 -4.74
C ALA A 12 -7.01 25.23 -3.69
N ASN A 13 -7.03 25.59 -2.41
CA ASN A 13 -6.26 24.92 -1.34
C ASN A 13 -7.09 23.95 -0.50
N GLY A 14 -8.11 23.31 -1.05
CA GLY A 14 -8.78 22.20 -0.38
C GLY A 14 -7.91 20.93 -0.39
N PRO A 15 -8.12 19.99 0.55
CA PRO A 15 -7.37 18.72 0.61
C PRO A 15 -7.54 17.83 -0.63
N ASP A 16 -8.45 18.17 -1.53
CA ASP A 16 -8.61 17.52 -2.85
C ASP A 16 -7.65 18.07 -3.93
N ALA A 17 -6.96 19.18 -3.68
CA ALA A 17 -5.90 19.65 -4.56
C ALA A 17 -4.74 18.64 -4.61
N PRO A 18 -3.99 18.53 -5.73
CA PRO A 18 -2.84 17.64 -5.84
C PRO A 18 -1.85 17.80 -4.66
N GLU A 19 -1.58 19.01 -4.25
CA GLU A 19 -0.71 19.36 -3.12
C GLU A 19 -1.23 18.83 -1.77
N GLY A 20 -2.53 18.89 -1.51
CA GLY A 20 -3.15 18.36 -0.28
C GLY A 20 -3.06 16.84 -0.20
N ARG A 21 -3.20 16.13 -1.34
CA ARG A 21 -3.03 14.68 -1.42
C ARG A 21 -1.57 14.26 -1.18
N ASP A 22 -0.63 14.98 -1.75
CA ASP A 22 0.80 14.71 -1.56
C ASP A 22 1.21 14.93 -0.10
N ALA A 23 0.71 15.98 0.54
CA ALA A 23 0.92 16.25 1.97
C ALA A 23 0.36 15.12 2.85
N THR A 24 -0.86 14.65 2.58
CA THR A 24 -1.48 13.52 3.31
C THR A 24 -0.69 12.22 3.13
N CYS A 25 -0.21 11.94 1.91
CA CYS A 25 0.64 10.77 1.62
C CYS A 25 1.97 10.85 2.37
N SER A 26 2.58 12.04 2.42
CA SER A 26 3.84 12.31 3.12
C SER A 26 3.67 12.14 4.63
N LEU A 27 2.62 12.73 5.21
CA LEU A 27 2.27 12.58 6.62
C LEU A 27 2.04 11.12 7.02
N ARG A 28 1.26 10.38 6.20
CA ARG A 28 1.04 8.94 6.40
C ARG A 28 2.35 8.15 6.29
N GLY A 29 3.22 8.53 5.36
CA GLY A 29 4.54 7.94 5.19
C GLY A 29 5.43 8.15 6.43
N ALA A 30 5.48 9.37 6.94
CA ALA A 30 6.22 9.73 8.15
C ALA A 30 5.66 8.99 9.38
N ALA A 31 4.34 9.00 9.60
CA ALA A 31 3.70 8.29 10.71
C ALA A 31 4.07 6.79 10.72
N ARG A 32 4.09 6.13 9.55
CA ARG A 32 4.50 4.72 9.45
C ARG A 32 5.99 4.49 9.72
N ARG A 33 6.86 5.41 9.25
CA ARG A 33 8.30 5.31 9.55
C ARG A 33 8.56 5.42 11.04
N ILE A 34 8.04 6.47 11.67
CA ILE A 34 8.20 6.69 13.11
C ILE A 34 7.64 5.52 13.91
N SER A 35 6.39 5.08 13.61
CA SER A 35 5.77 3.95 14.31
C SER A 35 6.58 2.66 14.17
N ALA A 36 7.14 2.37 13.00
CA ALA A 36 7.95 1.17 12.78
C ALA A 36 9.32 1.27 13.46
N SER A 37 9.96 2.43 13.44
CA SER A 37 11.22 2.68 14.16
C SER A 37 11.02 2.53 15.66
N LEU A 38 9.96 3.11 16.23
CA LEU A 38 9.61 2.94 17.64
C LEU A 38 9.32 1.46 18.00
N ALA A 39 8.75 0.69 17.08
CA ALA A 39 8.54 -0.75 17.30
C ALA A 39 9.85 -1.54 17.31
N THR A 40 10.78 -1.23 16.41
CA THR A 40 12.07 -1.92 16.31
C THR A 40 12.99 -1.54 17.46
N PHE A 41 13.08 -0.25 17.75
CA PHE A 41 13.99 0.30 18.77
C PHE A 41 13.28 0.57 20.11
N ARG A 42 12.18 -0.14 20.38
CA ARG A 42 11.39 0.02 21.60
C ARG A 42 12.21 0.01 22.90
N PRO A 43 13.24 -0.86 23.06
CA PRO A 43 14.04 -0.87 24.29
C PRO A 43 14.94 0.37 24.48
N VAL A 44 15.08 1.21 23.47
CA VAL A 44 15.95 2.39 23.49
C VAL A 44 15.22 3.63 24.01
N ALA A 45 13.89 3.65 23.91
CA ALA A 45 13.06 4.75 24.38
C ALA A 45 12.31 4.39 25.68
N GLU A 46 11.85 5.40 26.40
CA GLU A 46 10.93 5.16 27.50
C GLU A 46 9.70 4.41 26.96
N THR A 47 9.46 3.22 27.52
CA THR A 47 8.58 2.21 26.93
C THR A 47 7.13 2.67 26.84
N SER A 48 6.60 3.31 27.90
CA SER A 48 5.18 3.70 27.94
C SER A 48 4.89 4.84 26.98
N TRP A 49 5.81 5.77 26.89
CA TRP A 49 5.73 6.88 25.92
C TRP A 49 5.82 6.38 24.47
N ALA A 50 6.81 5.51 24.20
CA ALA A 50 7.01 4.95 22.86
C ALA A 50 5.80 4.13 22.39
N ASP A 51 5.23 3.28 23.24
CA ASP A 51 4.04 2.49 22.94
C ASP A 51 2.79 3.35 22.74
N GLY A 52 2.64 4.41 23.55
CA GLY A 52 1.57 5.39 23.41
C GLY A 52 1.63 6.10 22.06
N LEU A 53 2.77 6.72 21.75
CA LEU A 53 2.97 7.42 20.47
C LEU A 53 2.81 6.46 19.28
N ARG A 54 3.35 5.27 19.36
CA ARG A 54 3.22 4.25 18.32
C ARG A 54 1.76 3.90 18.04
N THR A 55 0.95 3.74 19.06
CA THR A 55 -0.49 3.45 18.93
C THR A 55 -1.23 4.56 18.19
N GLU A 56 -0.93 5.80 18.53
CA GLU A 56 -1.52 6.97 17.89
C GLU A 56 -1.09 7.12 16.43
N LEU A 57 0.18 6.89 16.12
CA LEU A 57 0.71 6.92 14.75
C LEU A 57 0.13 5.80 13.87
N VAL A 58 -0.10 4.61 14.43
CA VAL A 58 -0.80 3.52 13.74
C VAL A 58 -2.23 3.93 13.40
N TRP A 59 -2.97 4.48 14.37
CA TRP A 59 -4.31 5.01 14.13
C TRP A 59 -4.32 6.06 13.01
N LEU A 60 -3.45 7.07 13.10
CA LEU A 60 -3.37 8.15 12.10
C LEU A 60 -3.07 7.59 10.71
N SER A 61 -2.05 6.75 10.59
CA SER A 61 -1.64 6.18 9.30
C SER A 61 -2.70 5.25 8.69
N ALA A 62 -3.51 4.56 9.51
CA ALA A 62 -4.62 3.74 9.05
C ALA A 62 -5.77 4.61 8.53
N THR A 63 -6.16 5.64 9.29
CA THR A 63 -7.24 6.56 8.90
C THR A 63 -6.93 7.27 7.58
N LEU A 64 -5.69 7.74 7.40
CA LEU A 64 -5.26 8.42 6.18
C LEU A 64 -5.01 7.47 4.99
N ALA A 65 -5.03 6.15 5.21
CA ALA A 65 -4.76 5.17 4.14
C ALA A 65 -5.94 4.98 3.19
N ASP A 66 -7.15 4.98 3.71
CA ASP A 66 -8.32 4.44 3.03
C ASP A 66 -8.74 5.26 1.81
N GLU A 67 -8.70 6.58 1.92
CA GLU A 67 -9.06 7.46 0.81
C GLU A 67 -8.19 7.21 -0.43
N GLN A 68 -6.87 7.19 -0.24
CA GLN A 68 -5.93 6.92 -1.31
C GLN A 68 -6.09 5.48 -1.85
N ALA A 69 -6.29 4.50 -0.95
CA ALA A 69 -6.46 3.10 -1.35
C ALA A 69 -7.69 2.92 -2.24
N TYR A 70 -8.82 3.56 -1.92
CA TYR A 70 -10.02 3.51 -2.76
C TYR A 70 -9.83 4.21 -4.10
N GLY A 71 -9.15 5.36 -4.12
CA GLY A 71 -8.82 6.08 -5.35
C GLY A 71 -7.93 5.26 -6.28
N THR A 72 -6.81 4.76 -5.78
CA THR A 72 -5.87 3.91 -6.54
C THR A 72 -6.56 2.64 -7.06
N ARG A 73 -7.38 2.00 -6.23
CA ARG A 73 -8.15 0.80 -6.62
C ARG A 73 -9.13 1.11 -7.74
N LEU A 74 -9.85 2.23 -7.67
CA LEU A 74 -10.79 2.64 -8.71
C LEU A 74 -10.04 2.86 -10.03
N THR A 75 -8.99 3.66 -10.05
CA THR A 75 -8.18 3.89 -11.25
C THR A 75 -7.68 2.57 -11.85
N ARG A 76 -7.07 1.71 -11.02
CA ARG A 76 -6.56 0.40 -11.45
C ARG A 76 -7.64 -0.48 -12.11
N LEU A 77 -8.84 -0.54 -11.51
CA LEU A 77 -9.93 -1.35 -12.05
C LEU A 77 -10.52 -0.77 -13.32
N MET A 78 -10.62 0.55 -13.44
CA MET A 78 -11.06 1.21 -14.67
C MET A 78 -10.07 0.98 -15.81
N ASP A 79 -8.77 1.13 -15.56
CA ASP A 79 -7.73 0.88 -16.55
C ASP A 79 -7.74 -0.59 -17.02
N ALA A 80 -7.93 -1.53 -16.08
CA ALA A 80 -8.06 -2.95 -16.41
C ALA A 80 -9.31 -3.24 -17.25
N LEU A 81 -10.46 -2.65 -16.91
CA LEU A 81 -11.68 -2.79 -17.71
C LEU A 81 -11.50 -2.21 -19.13
N HIS A 82 -10.84 -1.08 -19.28
CA HIS A 82 -10.53 -0.52 -20.59
C HIS A 82 -9.65 -1.46 -21.42
N ARG A 83 -8.59 -2.01 -20.84
CA ARG A 83 -7.73 -2.98 -21.52
C ARG A 83 -8.50 -4.24 -21.94
N LEU A 84 -9.34 -4.80 -21.07
CA LEU A 84 -10.10 -6.02 -21.30
C LEU A 84 -11.28 -5.85 -22.27
N SER A 85 -11.85 -4.64 -22.35
CA SER A 85 -12.96 -4.35 -23.26
C SER A 85 -12.55 -4.24 -24.72
N GLY A 86 -11.28 -4.25 -25.00
CA GLY A 86 -10.69 -4.26 -26.33
C GLY A 86 -10.38 -2.86 -26.85
N VAL A 87 -9.13 -2.69 -27.25
CA VAL A 87 -8.77 -1.79 -28.34
C VAL A 87 -9.59 -2.23 -29.55
N PRO A 88 -10.18 -1.32 -30.36
CA PRO A 88 -10.81 -1.72 -31.62
C PRO A 88 -9.77 -2.46 -32.45
N VAL A 89 -9.92 -3.78 -32.59
CA VAL A 89 -9.17 -4.57 -33.55
C VAL A 89 -9.75 -4.18 -34.90
N SER A 90 -9.08 -3.22 -35.51
CA SER A 90 -9.50 -2.57 -36.75
C SER A 90 -9.33 -3.48 -37.97
N GLU A 91 -9.12 -4.78 -37.88
CA GLU A 91 -8.85 -5.62 -39.05
C GLU A 91 -9.28 -7.09 -38.96
N LEU A 92 -10.34 -7.43 -38.19
CA LEU A 92 -10.93 -8.77 -38.32
C LEU A 92 -12.43 -8.72 -38.61
N PRO A 93 -12.95 -9.50 -39.57
CA PRO A 93 -14.36 -9.49 -39.89
C PRO A 93 -15.20 -9.92 -38.70
N ALA A 94 -16.15 -9.05 -38.35
CA ALA A 94 -17.01 -9.12 -37.19
C ALA A 94 -17.71 -10.48 -37.03
N GLN A 95 -17.28 -11.28 -36.08
CA GLN A 95 -18.15 -12.27 -35.45
C GLN A 95 -19.06 -11.55 -34.47
N ARG A 96 -20.30 -11.33 -34.87
CA ARG A 96 -21.29 -10.42 -34.32
C ARG A 96 -21.90 -10.78 -32.96
N GLY A 97 -21.30 -11.60 -32.11
CA GLY A 97 -21.97 -12.01 -30.87
C GLY A 97 -21.22 -11.74 -29.56
N GLY A 98 -19.90 -11.95 -29.54
CA GLY A 98 -19.13 -11.96 -28.28
C GLY A 98 -18.64 -10.59 -27.80
N ALA A 99 -18.17 -9.75 -28.72
CA ALA A 99 -17.60 -8.44 -28.38
C ALA A 99 -18.66 -7.47 -27.81
N SER A 100 -19.89 -7.52 -28.30
CA SER A 100 -20.99 -6.64 -27.84
C SER A 100 -21.42 -6.92 -26.40
N SER A 101 -21.44 -8.20 -25.97
CA SER A 101 -21.86 -8.55 -24.60
C SER A 101 -20.80 -8.20 -23.56
N LEU A 102 -19.52 -8.37 -23.90
CA LEU A 102 -18.41 -7.98 -23.03
C LEU A 102 -18.36 -6.46 -22.85
N THR A 103 -18.53 -5.70 -23.92
CA THR A 103 -18.52 -4.22 -23.87
C THR A 103 -19.64 -3.66 -23.01
N VAL A 104 -20.89 -4.17 -23.17
CA VAL A 104 -22.04 -3.77 -22.33
C VAL A 104 -21.83 -4.21 -20.87
N GLY A 105 -21.33 -5.43 -20.65
CA GLY A 105 -21.02 -5.93 -19.33
C GLY A 105 -19.97 -5.10 -18.63
N SER A 106 -18.88 -4.74 -19.32
CA SER A 106 -17.78 -3.92 -18.80
C SER A 106 -18.24 -2.50 -18.44
N ALA A 107 -19.06 -1.85 -19.25
CA ALA A 107 -19.60 -0.53 -18.95
C ALA A 107 -20.45 -0.53 -17.66
N ARG A 108 -21.32 -1.54 -17.49
CA ARG A 108 -22.12 -1.69 -16.26
C ARG A 108 -21.28 -2.09 -15.06
N ALA A 109 -20.26 -2.92 -15.23
CA ALA A 109 -19.30 -3.28 -14.18
C ALA A 109 -18.52 -2.06 -13.72
N GLY A 110 -18.05 -1.23 -14.67
CA GLY A 110 -17.38 0.03 -14.38
C GLY A 110 -18.24 0.97 -13.57
N ALA A 111 -19.48 1.24 -14.00
CA ALA A 111 -20.42 2.09 -13.29
C ALA A 111 -20.75 1.60 -11.87
N LEU A 112 -20.83 0.26 -11.67
CA LEU A 112 -21.05 -0.34 -10.35
C LEU A 112 -19.85 -0.12 -9.43
N LEU A 113 -18.64 -0.43 -9.91
CA LEU A 113 -17.39 -0.25 -9.17
C LEU A 113 -17.14 1.22 -8.84
N GLU A 114 -17.32 2.11 -9.81
CA GLU A 114 -17.18 3.54 -9.64
C GLU A 114 -18.10 4.06 -8.53
N ARG A 115 -19.38 3.69 -8.56
CA ARG A 115 -20.34 4.08 -7.50
C ARG A 115 -19.92 3.57 -6.13
N GLN A 116 -19.51 2.29 -6.02
CA GLN A 116 -19.15 1.69 -4.73
C GLN A 116 -17.86 2.30 -4.16
N LEU A 117 -16.82 2.41 -4.99
CA LEU A 117 -15.51 2.89 -4.56
C LEU A 117 -15.49 4.40 -4.33
N THR A 118 -16.23 5.20 -5.13
CA THR A 118 -16.38 6.64 -4.90
C THR A 118 -17.11 6.91 -3.58
N LEU A 119 -18.18 6.17 -3.28
CA LEU A 119 -18.87 6.30 -2.00
C LEU A 119 -17.96 5.94 -0.82
N ALA A 120 -17.18 4.85 -0.93
CA ALA A 120 -16.21 4.47 0.09
C ALA A 120 -15.11 5.52 0.25
N ARG A 121 -14.58 6.04 -0.86
CA ARG A 121 -13.58 7.11 -0.88
C ARG A 121 -14.10 8.39 -0.21
N THR A 122 -15.34 8.82 -0.51
CA THR A 122 -15.93 10.02 0.12
C THR A 122 -16.06 9.86 1.63
N ARG A 123 -16.47 8.67 2.10
CA ARG A 123 -16.54 8.38 3.54
C ARG A 123 -15.14 8.41 4.18
N ALA A 124 -14.14 7.82 3.54
CA ALA A 124 -12.77 7.83 4.01
C ALA A 124 -12.19 9.26 4.06
N HIS A 125 -12.48 10.08 3.04
CA HIS A 125 -12.11 11.49 3.01
C HIS A 125 -12.70 12.26 4.21
N THR A 126 -14.00 12.11 4.47
CA THR A 126 -14.65 12.73 5.63
C THR A 126 -13.99 12.28 6.94
N ALA A 127 -13.70 11.00 7.08
CA ALA A 127 -13.02 10.46 8.27
C ALA A 127 -11.60 11.03 8.41
N SER A 128 -10.85 11.19 7.31
CA SER A 128 -9.52 11.81 7.32
C SER A 128 -9.57 13.26 7.77
N LEU A 129 -10.53 14.06 7.25
CA LEU A 129 -10.72 15.45 7.67
C LEU A 129 -11.08 15.57 9.16
N GLN A 130 -12.00 14.73 9.65
CA GLN A 130 -12.38 14.69 11.05
C GLN A 130 -11.18 14.31 11.94
N ALA A 131 -10.35 13.34 11.51
CA ALA A 131 -9.16 12.93 12.24
C ALA A 131 -8.15 14.08 12.34
N LEU A 132 -7.86 14.75 11.22
CA LEU A 132 -6.90 15.86 11.16
C LEU A 132 -7.36 17.10 11.95
N GLY A 133 -8.67 17.34 12.08
CA GLY A 133 -9.23 18.41 12.89
C GLY A 133 -9.43 18.05 14.38
N SER A 134 -9.06 16.85 14.81
CA SER A 134 -9.33 16.36 16.16
C SER A 134 -8.25 16.78 17.17
N SER A 135 -8.63 16.92 18.45
CA SER A 135 -7.67 17.10 19.55
C SER A 135 -6.68 15.93 19.65
N ARG A 136 -7.09 14.73 19.24
CA ARG A 136 -6.23 13.55 19.18
C ARG A 136 -5.08 13.74 18.20
N PHE A 137 -5.34 14.32 17.02
CA PHE A 137 -4.28 14.65 16.06
C PHE A 137 -3.31 15.70 16.58
N HIS A 138 -3.81 16.73 17.26
CA HIS A 138 -2.95 17.76 17.88
C HIS A 138 -2.04 17.14 18.94
N ALA A 139 -2.56 16.25 19.78
CA ALA A 139 -1.74 15.54 20.76
C ALA A 139 -0.66 14.65 20.09
N VAL A 140 -0.95 14.04 18.94
CA VAL A 140 0.07 13.31 18.15
C VAL A 140 1.13 14.26 17.61
N ALA A 141 0.74 15.42 17.10
CA ALA A 141 1.68 16.43 16.58
C ALA A 141 2.61 16.92 17.70
N ASP A 142 2.08 17.21 18.89
CA ASP A 142 2.86 17.61 20.06
C ASP A 142 3.84 16.50 20.49
N ALA A 143 3.40 15.24 20.52
CA ALA A 143 4.27 14.11 20.87
C ALA A 143 5.37 13.87 19.80
N VAL A 144 5.09 14.14 18.52
CA VAL A 144 6.11 14.10 17.46
C VAL A 144 7.07 15.29 17.57
N ALA A 145 6.62 16.46 18.01
CA ALA A 145 7.49 17.60 18.27
C ALA A 145 8.46 17.30 19.43
N VAL A 146 7.98 16.65 20.50
CA VAL A 146 8.86 16.14 21.59
C VAL A 146 9.88 15.16 21.02
N LEU A 147 9.46 14.18 20.20
CA LEU A 147 10.38 13.24 19.55
C LEU A 147 11.46 13.93 18.71
N ALA A 148 11.12 15.03 18.05
CA ALA A 148 12.06 15.78 17.21
C ALA A 148 13.03 16.67 18.02
N SER A 149 12.64 17.12 19.20
CA SER A 149 13.42 18.03 20.03
C SER A 149 14.23 17.26 21.10
N GLU A 150 13.62 16.32 21.78
CA GLU A 150 14.22 15.57 22.87
C GLU A 150 13.58 14.18 22.96
N VAL A 151 14.28 13.18 22.43
CA VAL A 151 13.80 11.79 22.48
C VAL A 151 13.86 11.30 23.93
N PRO A 152 12.75 10.85 24.54
CA PRO A 152 12.78 10.22 25.87
C PRO A 152 13.48 8.87 25.78
N LEU A 153 14.80 8.85 26.01
CA LEU A 153 15.62 7.65 25.96
C LEU A 153 15.61 6.92 27.31
N ASP A 154 15.71 5.59 27.24
CA ASP A 154 16.07 4.79 28.40
C ASP A 154 17.51 5.13 28.82
N PRO A 155 17.78 5.47 30.09
CA PRO A 155 19.12 5.91 30.53
C PRO A 155 20.20 4.85 30.31
N VAL A 156 19.88 3.58 30.41
CA VAL A 156 20.84 2.47 30.21
C VAL A 156 21.19 2.33 28.72
N ALA A 157 20.17 2.37 27.87
CA ALA A 157 20.36 2.32 26.42
C ALA A 157 21.11 3.56 25.91
N ALA A 158 20.84 4.75 26.46
CA ALA A 158 21.49 6.01 26.08
C ALA A 158 23.00 6.03 26.41
N ALA A 159 23.43 5.29 27.42
CA ALA A 159 24.83 5.19 27.82
C ALA A 159 25.64 4.20 26.95
N GLY A 160 24.97 3.34 26.17
CA GLY A 160 25.63 2.30 25.37
C GLY A 160 26.06 2.79 23.98
N PRO A 161 27.07 2.13 23.36
CA PRO A 161 27.44 2.39 21.97
C PRO A 161 26.29 2.02 21.02
N VAL A 162 26.11 2.79 19.97
CA VAL A 162 25.09 2.54 18.92
C VAL A 162 25.19 1.10 18.37
N ALA A 163 26.41 0.60 18.15
CA ALA A 163 26.65 -0.72 17.62
C ALA A 163 26.12 -1.83 18.56
N ASP A 164 26.24 -1.65 19.87
CA ASP A 164 25.84 -2.65 20.85
C ASP A 164 24.33 -2.58 21.19
N VAL A 165 23.71 -1.42 20.96
CA VAL A 165 22.31 -1.18 21.31
C VAL A 165 21.38 -1.32 20.10
N LEU A 166 21.66 -0.64 18.98
CA LEU A 166 20.75 -0.58 17.84
C LEU A 166 20.92 -1.73 16.84
N LEU A 167 22.17 -2.18 16.58
CA LEU A 167 22.40 -3.23 15.60
C LEU A 167 21.75 -4.57 15.98
N PRO A 168 21.79 -5.05 17.23
CA PRO A 168 21.09 -6.27 17.62
C PRO A 168 19.57 -6.17 17.43
N LEU A 169 18.97 -5.03 17.71
CA LEU A 169 17.52 -4.81 17.52
C LEU A 169 17.13 -4.84 16.04
N SER A 170 17.96 -4.25 15.18
CA SER A 170 17.78 -4.32 13.73
C SER A 170 17.94 -5.74 13.20
N ALA A 171 18.91 -6.50 13.71
CA ALA A 171 19.12 -7.91 13.36
C ALA A 171 17.93 -8.80 13.75
N VAL A 172 17.27 -8.53 14.87
CA VAL A 172 16.01 -9.22 15.23
C VAL A 172 14.90 -8.94 14.21
N ALA A 173 14.77 -7.69 13.72
CA ALA A 173 13.80 -7.36 12.69
C ALA A 173 14.12 -8.07 11.36
N GLU A 174 15.37 -8.15 10.98
CA GLU A 174 15.86 -8.92 9.83
C GLU A 174 15.55 -10.41 9.95
N GLY A 175 15.86 -11.01 11.10
CA GLY A 175 15.60 -12.43 11.36
C GLY A 175 14.11 -12.77 11.23
N ARG A 176 13.21 -11.91 11.74
CA ARG A 176 11.77 -12.09 11.59
C ARG A 176 11.33 -12.02 10.13
N LEU A 177 11.87 -11.07 9.36
CA LEU A 177 11.59 -10.95 7.93
C LEU A 177 12.09 -12.20 7.19
N THR A 178 13.32 -12.63 7.43
CA THR A 178 13.93 -13.79 6.75
C THR A 178 13.16 -15.07 7.04
N ALA A 179 12.74 -15.29 8.29
CA ALA A 179 11.91 -16.42 8.67
C ALA A 179 10.55 -16.40 7.92
N ALA A 180 9.86 -15.27 7.92
CA ALA A 180 8.58 -15.14 7.21
C ALA A 180 8.72 -15.31 5.68
N VAL A 181 9.83 -14.90 5.08
CA VAL A 181 10.09 -15.14 3.66
C VAL A 181 10.40 -16.60 3.39
N ALA A 182 11.07 -17.30 4.28
CA ALA A 182 11.34 -18.74 4.14
C ALA A 182 10.05 -19.57 4.11
N ASP A 183 8.99 -19.10 4.78
CA ASP A 183 7.67 -19.74 4.78
C ASP A 183 6.85 -19.45 3.51
N LEU A 184 7.29 -18.52 2.64
CA LEU A 184 6.59 -18.23 1.38
C LEU A 184 6.81 -19.36 0.35
N PRO A 185 5.80 -19.66 -0.48
CA PRO A 185 5.93 -20.64 -1.57
C PRO A 185 6.72 -20.05 -2.76
N LEU A 186 8.01 -19.70 -2.53
CA LEU A 186 8.84 -19.02 -3.54
C LEU A 186 9.09 -19.87 -4.79
N THR A 187 9.16 -21.20 -4.64
CA THR A 187 9.27 -22.10 -5.80
C THR A 187 8.04 -21.99 -6.72
N ARG A 188 6.85 -21.88 -6.14
CA ARG A 188 5.61 -21.63 -6.89
C ARG A 188 5.62 -20.25 -7.54
N ALA A 189 6.08 -19.23 -6.81
CA ALA A 189 6.20 -17.86 -7.31
C ALA A 189 7.26 -17.69 -8.41
N SER A 190 8.14 -18.68 -8.64
CA SER A 190 9.10 -18.63 -9.76
C SER A 190 8.46 -18.79 -11.15
N HIS A 191 7.17 -19.14 -11.21
CA HIS A 191 6.41 -19.29 -12.44
C HIS A 191 5.41 -18.13 -12.55
N PRO A 192 5.49 -17.28 -13.59
CA PRO A 192 4.61 -16.11 -13.74
C PRO A 192 3.16 -16.47 -14.05
N TYR A 193 2.92 -17.72 -14.47
CA TYR A 193 1.59 -18.26 -14.76
C TYR A 193 1.30 -19.46 -13.86
N ASN A 194 0.40 -19.28 -12.92
CA ASN A 194 -0.04 -20.33 -12.04
C ASN A 194 -1.58 -20.37 -12.02
N ALA A 195 -2.17 -21.37 -12.71
CA ALA A 195 -3.63 -21.54 -12.79
C ALA A 195 -4.28 -21.71 -11.41
N ASP A 196 -3.58 -22.32 -10.45
CA ASP A 196 -4.06 -22.48 -9.07
C ASP A 196 -4.23 -21.14 -8.34
N ALA A 197 -3.53 -20.11 -8.78
CA ALA A 197 -3.65 -18.77 -8.19
C ALA A 197 -4.99 -18.09 -8.52
N LEU A 198 -5.65 -18.50 -9.59
CA LEU A 198 -6.99 -18.01 -9.94
C LEU A 198 -8.05 -18.49 -8.94
N ILE A 199 -7.81 -19.64 -8.31
CA ILE A 199 -8.67 -20.24 -7.29
C ILE A 199 -8.30 -19.70 -5.88
N ALA A 200 -7.20 -18.96 -5.78
CA ALA A 200 -6.66 -18.50 -4.50
C ALA A 200 -7.63 -17.55 -3.79
N ASP A 201 -7.90 -17.86 -2.56
CA ASP A 201 -8.63 -17.00 -1.64
C ASP A 201 -7.70 -16.05 -0.85
N ALA A 202 -8.29 -15.24 0.02
CA ALA A 202 -7.57 -14.31 0.88
C ALA A 202 -6.54 -14.98 1.80
N HIS A 203 -6.69 -16.27 2.12
CA HIS A 203 -5.74 -17.01 2.97
C HIS A 203 -4.39 -17.19 2.30
N GLN A 204 -4.35 -17.34 0.98
CA GLN A 204 -3.09 -17.44 0.24
C GLN A 204 -2.34 -16.11 0.13
N ASP A 205 -3.03 -14.98 0.30
CA ASP A 205 -2.43 -13.65 0.25
C ASP A 205 -1.86 -13.22 1.63
N ALA A 206 -2.40 -13.76 2.72
CA ALA A 206 -2.04 -13.37 4.09
C ALA A 206 -0.54 -13.47 4.41
N PRO A 207 0.19 -14.55 4.06
CA PRO A 207 1.64 -14.62 4.29
C PRO A 207 2.42 -13.53 3.56
N TRP A 208 2.00 -13.17 2.34
CA TRP A 208 2.61 -12.09 1.56
C TRP A 208 2.38 -10.71 2.18
N HIS A 209 1.21 -10.49 2.75
CA HIS A 209 0.90 -9.27 3.49
C HIS A 209 1.75 -9.16 4.77
N GLU A 210 2.01 -10.26 5.44
CA GLU A 210 2.87 -10.29 6.62
C GLU A 210 4.33 -10.00 6.24
N VAL A 211 4.86 -10.64 5.20
CA VAL A 211 6.21 -10.34 4.68
C VAL A 211 6.32 -8.87 4.28
N ARG A 212 5.31 -8.31 3.62
CA ARG A 212 5.26 -6.89 3.27
C ARG A 212 5.34 -5.98 4.50
N ARG A 213 4.66 -6.35 5.58
CA ARG A 213 4.69 -5.61 6.85
C ARG A 213 6.09 -5.68 7.48
N LEU A 214 6.66 -6.86 7.60
CA LEU A 214 7.99 -7.09 8.20
C LEU A 214 9.10 -6.44 7.38
N LEU A 215 9.05 -6.56 6.06
CA LEU A 215 10.00 -5.90 5.15
C LEU A 215 10.02 -4.38 5.35
N ARG A 216 8.86 -3.78 5.54
CA ARG A 216 8.73 -2.35 5.80
C ARG A 216 9.35 -1.96 7.15
N VAL A 217 9.09 -2.76 8.18
CA VAL A 217 9.68 -2.55 9.52
C VAL A 217 11.20 -2.64 9.44
N HIS A 218 11.74 -3.69 8.82
CA HIS A 218 13.18 -3.85 8.66
C HIS A 218 13.80 -2.73 7.81
N ARG A 219 13.16 -2.36 6.69
CA ARG A 219 13.63 -1.25 5.85
C ARG A 219 13.74 0.06 6.63
N TYR A 220 12.72 0.41 7.43
CA TYR A 220 12.76 1.64 8.21
C TYR A 220 13.80 1.60 9.33
N ALA A 221 14.08 0.43 9.89
CA ALA A 221 15.20 0.27 10.82
C ALA A 221 16.55 0.52 10.13
N GLN A 222 16.72 0.00 8.91
CA GLN A 222 17.93 0.23 8.11
C GLN A 222 18.06 1.70 7.66
N GLU A 223 16.96 2.35 7.27
CA GLU A 223 16.94 3.80 6.99
C GLU A 223 17.40 4.61 8.21
N ALA A 224 16.94 4.26 9.42
CA ALA A 224 17.35 4.94 10.65
C ALA A 224 18.85 4.72 10.99
N LEU A 225 19.43 3.62 10.58
CA LEU A 225 20.85 3.31 10.73
C LEU A 225 21.73 3.89 9.60
N GLY A 226 21.13 4.55 8.60
CA GLY A 226 21.82 5.17 7.47
C GLY A 226 22.39 4.15 6.46
N THR A 227 21.85 2.93 6.41
CA THR A 227 22.31 1.90 5.47
C THR A 227 21.60 1.99 4.11
N ASP A 228 22.18 1.38 3.07
CA ASP A 228 21.53 1.27 1.76
C ASP A 228 20.31 0.35 1.81
N VAL A 229 19.18 0.88 1.41
CA VAL A 229 17.88 0.17 1.42
C VAL A 229 17.30 -0.05 0.01
N ALA A 230 18.06 0.20 -1.05
CA ALA A 230 17.55 0.15 -2.43
C ALA A 230 16.91 -1.21 -2.76
N ARG A 231 17.54 -2.32 -2.38
CA ARG A 231 17.00 -3.67 -2.58
C ARG A 231 15.71 -3.90 -1.79
N LEU A 232 15.67 -3.46 -0.53
CA LEU A 232 14.47 -3.57 0.32
C LEU A 232 13.33 -2.69 -0.22
N ALA A 233 13.65 -1.52 -0.75
CA ALA A 233 12.67 -0.64 -1.40
C ALA A 233 12.05 -1.32 -2.61
N ALA A 234 12.87 -1.85 -3.53
CA ALA A 234 12.40 -2.54 -4.74
C ALA A 234 11.55 -3.79 -4.40
N ALA A 235 11.95 -4.58 -3.39
CA ALA A 235 11.15 -5.70 -2.90
C ALA A 235 9.83 -5.23 -2.29
N GLY A 236 9.85 -4.11 -1.56
CA GLY A 236 8.66 -3.47 -1.00
C GLY A 236 7.66 -3.03 -2.06
N GLU A 237 8.12 -2.43 -3.16
CA GLU A 237 7.29 -2.04 -4.31
C GLU A 237 6.61 -3.24 -4.96
N ALA A 238 7.32 -4.38 -5.09
CA ALA A 238 6.71 -5.60 -5.61
C ALA A 238 5.57 -6.10 -4.70
N LEU A 239 5.77 -6.06 -3.37
CA LEU A 239 4.73 -6.44 -2.41
C LEU A 239 3.60 -5.41 -2.29
N ASP A 240 3.85 -4.15 -2.57
CA ASP A 240 2.81 -3.13 -2.68
C ASP A 240 1.93 -3.39 -3.91
N ARG A 241 2.52 -3.73 -5.07
CA ARG A 241 1.77 -4.16 -6.26
C ARG A 241 0.94 -5.43 -5.99
N HIS A 242 1.51 -6.41 -5.26
CA HIS A 242 0.78 -7.60 -4.83
C HIS A 242 -0.48 -7.24 -4.05
N ARG A 243 -0.34 -6.40 -3.00
CA ARG A 243 -1.47 -5.97 -2.18
C ARG A 243 -2.53 -5.26 -3.02
N ASP A 244 -2.13 -4.30 -3.84
CA ASP A 244 -3.06 -3.48 -4.62
C ASP A 244 -3.84 -4.33 -5.63
N ALA A 245 -3.20 -5.34 -6.23
CA ALA A 245 -3.85 -6.30 -7.11
C ALA A 245 -4.81 -7.25 -6.35
N ALA A 246 -4.40 -7.76 -5.19
CA ALA A 246 -5.24 -8.63 -4.36
C ALA A 246 -6.50 -7.90 -3.86
N GLU A 247 -6.36 -6.65 -3.41
CA GLU A 247 -7.49 -5.81 -3.00
C GLU A 247 -8.42 -5.45 -4.17
N ALA A 248 -7.87 -5.24 -5.37
CA ALA A 248 -8.66 -5.01 -6.59
C ALA A 248 -9.43 -6.27 -7.01
N ALA A 249 -8.80 -7.44 -6.94
CA ALA A 249 -9.47 -8.71 -7.19
C ALA A 249 -10.62 -8.94 -6.19
N ALA A 250 -10.39 -8.69 -4.91
CA ALA A 250 -11.42 -8.81 -3.87
C ALA A 250 -12.59 -7.83 -4.09
N ALA A 251 -12.32 -6.59 -4.51
CA ALA A 251 -13.36 -5.62 -4.86
C ALA A 251 -14.21 -6.08 -6.04
N SER A 252 -13.59 -6.64 -7.09
CA SER A 252 -14.28 -7.20 -8.26
C SER A 252 -15.18 -8.38 -7.86
N ALA A 253 -14.67 -9.30 -7.03
CA ALA A 253 -15.43 -10.43 -6.52
C ALA A 253 -16.61 -9.98 -5.62
N THR A 254 -16.41 -8.94 -4.81
CA THR A 254 -17.47 -8.37 -3.98
C THR A 254 -18.56 -7.71 -4.83
N ALA A 255 -18.17 -6.96 -5.85
CA ALA A 255 -19.13 -6.35 -6.78
C ALA A 255 -19.94 -7.40 -7.55
N ALA A 256 -19.31 -8.53 -7.93
CA ALA A 256 -19.99 -9.65 -8.61
C ALA A 256 -21.06 -10.34 -7.74
N ARG A 257 -21.01 -10.18 -6.41
CA ARG A 257 -22.03 -10.70 -5.48
C ARG A 257 -23.21 -9.75 -5.28
N THR A 258 -23.27 -8.63 -5.99
CA THR A 258 -24.40 -7.69 -5.89
C THR A 258 -25.69 -8.41 -6.29
N PRO A 259 -26.75 -8.37 -5.44
CA PRO A 259 -28.02 -9.03 -5.73
C PRO A 259 -28.62 -8.58 -7.07
N ARG A 260 -29.16 -9.53 -7.84
CA ARG A 260 -29.82 -9.28 -9.15
C ARG A 260 -28.90 -8.63 -10.20
N ILE A 261 -27.59 -8.86 -10.09
CA ILE A 261 -26.64 -8.40 -11.10
C ILE A 261 -26.94 -9.07 -12.46
N ALA A 262 -26.82 -8.32 -13.56
CA ALA A 262 -27.00 -8.87 -14.88
C ALA A 262 -25.86 -9.87 -15.23
N PRO A 263 -26.15 -11.00 -15.89
CA PRO A 263 -25.14 -12.02 -16.20
C PRO A 263 -23.90 -11.49 -16.94
N ALA A 264 -24.10 -10.58 -17.93
CA ALA A 264 -22.99 -9.94 -18.64
C ALA A 264 -22.08 -9.12 -17.72
N THR A 265 -22.66 -8.42 -16.73
CA THR A 265 -21.92 -7.64 -15.72
C THR A 265 -21.15 -8.56 -14.77
N ALA A 266 -21.80 -9.66 -14.31
CA ALA A 266 -21.15 -10.64 -13.47
C ALA A 266 -19.96 -11.31 -14.20
N TYR A 267 -20.13 -11.63 -15.47
CA TYR A 267 -19.07 -12.18 -16.32
C TYR A 267 -17.90 -11.20 -16.46
N ALA A 268 -18.16 -9.92 -16.77
CA ALA A 268 -17.11 -8.90 -16.88
C ALA A 268 -16.33 -8.72 -15.56
N LEU A 269 -17.02 -8.75 -14.40
CA LEU A 269 -16.39 -8.70 -13.08
C LEU A 269 -15.57 -9.96 -12.77
N GLY A 270 -16.00 -11.14 -13.23
CA GLY A 270 -15.24 -12.39 -13.14
C GLY A 270 -13.95 -12.34 -13.95
N VAL A 271 -14.00 -11.85 -15.19
CA VAL A 271 -12.82 -11.63 -16.03
C VAL A 271 -11.86 -10.62 -15.39
N LEU A 272 -12.39 -9.52 -14.86
CA LEU A 272 -11.61 -8.51 -14.16
C LEU A 272 -10.95 -9.08 -12.89
N HIS A 273 -11.68 -9.90 -12.12
CA HIS A 273 -11.11 -10.60 -10.97
C HIS A 273 -9.93 -11.47 -11.39
N ALA A 274 -10.08 -12.29 -12.43
CA ALA A 274 -9.02 -13.15 -12.94
C ALA A 274 -7.80 -12.36 -13.43
N ASP A 275 -8.00 -11.23 -14.14
CA ASP A 275 -6.93 -10.33 -14.57
C ASP A 275 -6.13 -9.82 -13.36
N GLN A 276 -6.81 -9.38 -12.31
CA GLN A 276 -6.15 -8.89 -11.10
C GLN A 276 -5.45 -10.01 -10.31
N ARG A 277 -5.96 -11.26 -10.36
CA ARG A 277 -5.25 -12.42 -9.79
C ARG A 277 -3.97 -12.74 -10.57
N HIS A 278 -3.94 -12.57 -11.89
CA HIS A 278 -2.69 -12.66 -12.66
C HIS A 278 -1.68 -11.60 -12.27
N GLU A 279 -2.13 -10.37 -12.00
CA GLU A 279 -1.26 -9.30 -11.51
C GLU A 279 -0.68 -9.62 -10.10
N VAL A 280 -1.44 -10.31 -9.25
CA VAL A 280 -0.94 -10.83 -7.97
C VAL A 280 0.24 -11.78 -8.20
N GLU A 281 0.11 -12.72 -9.12
CA GLU A 281 1.19 -13.68 -9.43
C GLU A 281 2.41 -13.01 -10.07
N ALA A 282 2.19 -12.05 -10.97
CA ALA A 282 3.27 -11.26 -11.54
C ALA A 282 4.06 -10.48 -10.46
N ALA A 283 3.36 -9.94 -9.46
CA ALA A 283 3.99 -9.25 -8.34
C ALA A 283 4.78 -10.21 -7.41
N ARG A 284 4.27 -11.42 -7.15
CA ARG A 284 4.96 -12.48 -6.42
C ARG A 284 6.25 -12.90 -7.14
N PHE A 285 6.16 -13.11 -8.45
CA PHE A 285 7.33 -13.42 -9.29
C PHE A 285 8.38 -12.29 -9.24
N ALA A 286 7.94 -11.04 -9.35
CA ALA A 286 8.85 -9.89 -9.26
C ALA A 286 9.56 -9.83 -7.91
N PHE A 287 8.84 -10.04 -6.79
CA PHE A 287 9.42 -10.13 -5.46
C PHE A 287 10.45 -11.24 -5.34
N GLN A 288 10.09 -12.45 -5.76
CA GLN A 288 10.98 -13.62 -5.73
C GLN A 288 12.29 -13.34 -6.47
N ARG A 289 12.23 -12.76 -7.67
CA ARG A 289 13.43 -12.40 -8.45
C ARG A 289 14.31 -11.37 -7.76
N ILE A 290 13.72 -10.38 -7.09
CA ILE A 290 14.48 -9.36 -6.34
C ILE A 290 15.10 -9.98 -5.10
N TRP A 291 14.34 -10.81 -4.39
CA TRP A 291 14.77 -11.41 -3.12
C TRP A 291 15.90 -12.42 -3.30
N LEU A 292 15.80 -13.29 -4.31
CA LEU A 292 16.79 -14.33 -4.58
C LEU A 292 18.02 -13.84 -5.36
N ARG A 293 18.02 -12.61 -5.88
CA ARG A 293 19.24 -12.04 -6.46
C ARG A 293 20.28 -11.87 -5.36
N THR A 294 21.34 -12.67 -5.42
CA THR A 294 22.54 -12.43 -4.63
C THR A 294 23.06 -11.04 -4.97
N PRO A 295 23.36 -10.18 -3.98
CA PRO A 295 24.04 -8.93 -4.28
C PRO A 295 25.31 -9.28 -5.06
N ALA A 296 25.50 -8.63 -6.24
CA ALA A 296 26.76 -8.72 -6.92
C ALA A 296 27.83 -8.35 -5.91
N ALA A 297 28.76 -9.28 -5.65
CA ALA A 297 29.89 -8.99 -4.78
C ALA A 297 30.48 -7.67 -5.21
N ALA A 298 30.57 -6.71 -4.29
CA ALA A 298 31.20 -5.44 -4.55
C ALA A 298 32.59 -5.77 -5.11
N ALA A 299 32.85 -5.39 -6.37
CA ALA A 299 34.15 -5.57 -6.96
C ALA A 299 35.10 -4.77 -6.07
N VAL A 300 35.99 -5.49 -5.36
CA VAL A 300 37.09 -4.89 -4.61
C VAL A 300 37.92 -4.15 -5.66
N PRO A 301 38.05 -2.81 -5.62
CA PRO A 301 38.96 -2.12 -6.48
C PRO A 301 40.37 -2.57 -6.09
N SER A 302 41.08 -3.16 -7.06
CA SER A 302 42.49 -3.54 -7.00
C SER A 302 43.37 -2.29 -7.02
#